data_7455885d5940bcbe50803f6320bb18ab
#
_entry.id   7455885d5940bcbe50803f6320bb18ab
#
_cell.length_a   1.000
_cell.length_b   1.000
_cell.length_c   1.000
_cell.angle_alpha   90.00
_cell.angle_beta   90.00
_cell.angle_gamma   90.00
#
_symmetry.space_group_name_H-M   'P 1'
#
loop_
_entity.id
_entity.type
_entity.pdbx_description
1 polymer ?
#
loop_
_entity_poly.entity_id
_entity_poly.type
_entity_poly.pdbx_seq_one_letter_code
_entity_poly.pdbx_strand_id
1 'polypeptide(L)'
;MEKSGWRRGRKPLSFTPCVYRKDHFIIIKERSGFCRIAMIRKNKGGRLENVIASVGIVITVCIAVFGYYIRTPYLYGQTSDGFLIRQEVEAGTPVTLAYRHSVQKTMIYEYLAVNETEDGLILKSTKYQSMGVGLPFSKEDGEFRQEGEWFIMDKMNRRCPELSIRNGVTNDEHIIVGDKDYALAELMPLEKELHLYVAPLWKAYWMKKEIRS
;
A
#
# COMPACT_ATOMS: atom_id res chain seq x y z
N MET A 1 28.18 101.02 36.58
CA MET A 1 28.88 100.52 35.34
C MET A 1 28.54 99.03 35.27
N GLU A 2 27.73 98.74 34.42
CA GLU A 2 27.73 98.31 32.98
C GLU A 2 27.61 96.79 32.95
N LYS A 3 26.85 96.10 32.20
CA LYS A 3 25.97 96.14 31.04
C LYS A 3 25.24 94.80 30.95
N SER A 4 24.03 94.91 30.80
CA SER A 4 23.13 94.07 30.01
C SER A 4 23.72 93.05 29.03
N GLY A 5 23.23 91.85 29.09
CA GLY A 5 23.44 90.83 28.04
C GLY A 5 22.24 89.91 27.98
N TRP A 6 21.27 90.30 27.19
CA TRP A 6 20.15 89.47 26.76
C TRP A 6 20.64 88.29 25.89
N ARG A 7 20.48 87.08 26.33
CA ARG A 7 20.54 85.92 25.37
C ARG A 7 19.12 85.41 25.18
N ARG A 8 18.55 85.68 24.02
CA ARG A 8 17.36 85.08 23.52
C ARG A 8 17.63 83.59 23.24
N GLY A 9 17.07 82.71 24.06
CA GLY A 9 17.00 81.30 23.80
C GLY A 9 16.13 81.05 22.53
N ARG A 10 16.72 80.61 21.48
CA ARG A 10 15.99 80.03 20.31
C ARG A 10 15.46 78.66 20.75
N LYS A 11 14.18 78.47 20.79
CA LYS A 11 13.55 77.16 20.92
C LYS A 11 13.98 76.30 19.72
N PRO A 12 14.35 75.03 19.93
CA PRO A 12 14.60 74.14 18.79
C PRO A 12 13.29 73.89 18.09
N LEU A 13 13.23 74.22 16.79
CA LEU A 13 12.15 73.82 15.89
C LEU A 13 12.09 72.29 15.85
N SER A 14 11.02 71.73 16.38
CA SER A 14 10.70 70.31 16.23
C SER A 14 10.33 70.04 14.76
N PHE A 15 11.32 69.58 14.01
CA PHE A 15 11.07 69.07 12.67
C PHE A 15 10.45 67.68 12.77
N THR A 16 9.12 67.59 12.60
CA THR A 16 8.46 66.32 12.28
C THR A 16 8.81 65.94 10.82
N PRO A 17 9.38 64.76 10.54
CA PRO A 17 9.62 64.32 9.18
C PRO A 17 8.25 64.18 8.49
N CYS A 18 8.09 64.88 7.35
CA CYS A 18 6.88 64.76 6.56
C CYS A 18 6.91 63.40 5.84
N VAL A 19 6.15 62.43 6.35
CA VAL A 19 6.00 61.09 5.77
C VAL A 19 4.80 61.16 4.82
N TYR A 20 5.05 61.19 3.53
CA TYR A 20 4.02 61.06 2.52
C TYR A 20 3.88 59.58 2.07
N ARG A 21 2.73 59.02 2.30
CA ARG A 21 2.39 57.63 1.95
C ARG A 21 1.53 57.62 0.67
N LYS A 22 2.08 57.15 -0.43
CA LYS A 22 1.32 56.88 -1.64
C LYS A 22 1.47 55.36 -1.91
N ASP A 23 0.41 54.69 -2.08
CA ASP A 23 0.11 53.25 -2.14
C ASP A 23 1.23 52.19 -2.18
N HIS A 24 2.45 52.50 -2.60
CA HIS A 24 3.60 51.58 -2.71
C HIS A 24 4.96 52.16 -2.32
N PHE A 25 5.01 53.46 -1.90
CA PHE A 25 6.26 54.12 -1.60
C PHE A 25 6.16 54.94 -0.30
N ILE A 26 7.20 54.89 0.53
CA ILE A 26 7.41 55.82 1.63
C ILE A 26 8.55 56.75 1.24
N ILE A 27 8.26 58.07 1.15
CA ILE A 27 9.25 59.08 0.92
C ILE A 27 9.63 59.65 2.27
N ILE A 28 10.86 59.41 2.70
CA ILE A 28 11.43 60.00 3.92
C ILE A 28 12.36 61.13 3.50
N LYS A 29 12.02 62.35 3.85
CA LYS A 29 12.88 63.54 3.62
C LYS A 29 13.86 63.68 4.77
N GLU A 30 15.12 63.37 4.54
CA GLU A 30 16.19 63.58 5.48
C GLU A 30 16.72 65.00 5.45
N ARG A 31 17.38 65.43 6.55
CA ARG A 31 17.89 66.79 6.77
C ARG A 31 18.95 67.25 5.76
N SER A 32 19.48 66.37 4.95
CA SER A 32 20.50 66.61 3.92
C SER A 32 19.95 66.95 2.53
N GLY A 33 18.61 67.10 2.39
CA GLY A 33 18.01 67.41 1.09
C GLY A 33 17.87 66.21 0.12
N PHE A 34 18.41 65.07 0.51
CA PHE A 34 18.27 63.83 -0.28
C PHE A 34 16.96 63.12 0.09
N CYS A 35 16.11 62.85 -0.93
CA CYS A 35 14.92 62.07 -0.80
C CYS A 35 15.26 60.58 -1.04
N ARG A 36 15.21 59.77 0.03
CA ARG A 36 15.25 58.30 -0.12
C ARG A 36 13.88 57.74 -0.39
N ILE A 37 13.69 57.14 -1.53
CA ILE A 37 12.48 56.40 -1.87
C ILE A 37 12.69 54.96 -1.41
N ALA A 38 12.03 54.56 -0.34
CA ALA A 38 12.03 53.17 0.09
C ALA A 38 10.80 52.46 -0.55
N MET A 39 11.06 51.54 -1.44
CA MET A 39 10.01 50.71 -2.05
C MET A 39 9.60 49.65 -1.03
N ILE A 40 8.39 49.77 -0.49
CA ILE A 40 7.82 48.69 0.34
C ILE A 40 7.28 47.67 -0.65
N ARG A 41 8.02 46.62 -0.86
CA ARG A 41 7.52 45.43 -1.56
C ARG A 41 6.48 44.78 -0.66
N LYS A 42 5.20 45.11 -0.88
CA LYS A 42 4.10 44.47 -0.20
C LYS A 42 4.04 43.03 -0.75
N ASN A 43 4.56 42.08 0.03
CA ASN A 43 4.54 40.68 -0.31
C ASN A 43 3.08 40.14 -0.23
N LYS A 44 2.26 40.49 -1.24
CA LYS A 44 0.90 39.95 -1.39
C LYS A 44 0.92 38.54 -1.99
N GLY A 45 2.06 38.09 -2.55
CA GLY A 45 2.23 36.79 -3.18
C GLY A 45 2.40 35.65 -2.17
N GLY A 46 3.06 35.89 -1.05
CA GLY A 46 3.49 34.82 -0.14
C GLY A 46 2.35 33.95 0.42
N ARG A 47 1.16 34.49 0.61
CA ARG A 47 0.02 33.69 1.10
C ARG A 47 -0.54 32.78 0.02
N LEU A 48 -0.66 33.24 -1.22
CA LEU A 48 -1.13 32.45 -2.34
C LEU A 48 -0.10 31.39 -2.74
N GLU A 49 1.18 31.75 -2.80
CA GLU A 49 2.27 30.83 -3.06
C GLU A 49 2.35 29.71 -2.03
N ASN A 50 2.19 30.03 -0.74
CA ASN A 50 2.16 29.02 0.33
C ASN A 50 0.92 28.11 0.22
N VAL A 51 -0.24 28.64 -0.15
CA VAL A 51 -1.44 27.81 -0.37
C VAL A 51 -1.25 26.87 -1.56
N ILE A 52 -0.71 27.35 -2.66
CA ILE A 52 -0.42 26.52 -3.86
C ILE A 52 0.58 25.42 -3.50
N ALA A 53 1.66 25.77 -2.75
CA ALA A 53 2.65 24.80 -2.31
C ALA A 53 2.03 23.73 -1.39
N SER A 54 1.19 24.14 -0.43
CA SER A 54 0.50 23.21 0.47
C SER A 54 -0.43 22.27 -0.28
N VAL A 55 -1.22 22.78 -1.22
CA VAL A 55 -2.11 21.97 -2.07
C VAL A 55 -1.28 20.99 -2.91
N GLY A 56 -0.16 21.44 -3.49
CA GLY A 56 0.76 20.59 -4.25
C GLY A 56 1.31 19.44 -3.42
N ILE A 57 1.72 19.70 -2.17
CA ILE A 57 2.21 18.66 -1.25
C ILE A 57 1.10 17.65 -0.95
N VAL A 58 -0.12 18.11 -0.64
CA VAL A 58 -1.26 17.22 -0.36
C VAL A 58 -1.56 16.32 -1.56
N ILE A 59 -1.61 16.88 -2.76
CA ILE A 59 -1.84 16.09 -3.98
C ILE A 59 -0.74 15.05 -4.17
N THR A 60 0.52 15.42 -3.97
CA THR A 60 1.66 14.50 -4.11
C THR A 60 1.56 13.35 -3.11
N VAL A 61 1.24 13.64 -1.84
CA VAL A 61 1.01 12.62 -0.80
C VAL A 61 -0.16 11.71 -1.17
N CYS A 62 -1.28 12.27 -1.62
CA CYS A 62 -2.43 11.47 -2.06
C CYS A 62 -2.08 10.52 -3.22
N ILE A 63 -1.31 11.00 -4.21
CA ILE A 63 -0.84 10.17 -5.34
C ILE A 63 0.09 9.06 -4.83
N ALA A 64 1.01 9.37 -3.92
CA ALA A 64 1.94 8.38 -3.35
C ALA A 64 1.20 7.30 -2.56
N VAL A 65 0.25 7.69 -1.69
CA VAL A 65 -0.59 6.77 -0.91
C VAL A 65 -1.45 5.92 -1.83
N PHE A 66 -2.10 6.52 -2.82
CA PHE A 66 -2.90 5.79 -3.80
C PHE A 66 -2.04 4.80 -4.59
N GLY A 67 -0.85 5.22 -5.07
CA GLY A 67 0.11 4.37 -5.77
C GLY A 67 0.60 3.19 -4.92
N TYR A 68 0.77 3.39 -3.61
CA TYR A 68 1.08 2.32 -2.66
C TYR A 68 -0.07 1.30 -2.60
N TYR A 69 -1.29 1.75 -2.33
CA TYR A 69 -2.46 0.87 -2.18
C TYR A 69 -2.77 0.04 -3.42
N ILE A 70 -2.66 0.61 -4.61
CA ILE A 70 -2.97 -0.13 -5.85
C ILE A 70 -1.91 -1.18 -6.19
N ARG A 71 -0.68 -1.06 -5.63
CA ARG A 71 0.43 -2.00 -5.83
C ARG A 71 0.53 -3.06 -4.75
N THR A 72 -0.11 -2.86 -3.60
CA THR A 72 -0.11 -3.84 -2.51
C THR A 72 -0.65 -5.18 -3.01
N PRO A 73 0.09 -6.29 -2.82
CA PRO A 73 -0.34 -7.60 -3.26
C PRO A 73 -1.39 -8.18 -2.31
N TYR A 74 -2.35 -8.85 -2.88
CA TYR A 74 -3.38 -9.59 -2.17
C TYR A 74 -3.50 -11.01 -2.70
N LEU A 75 -3.77 -11.95 -1.81
CA LEU A 75 -4.29 -13.26 -2.17
C LEU A 75 -5.79 -13.14 -2.40
N TYR A 76 -6.21 -13.51 -3.59
CA TYR A 76 -7.61 -13.54 -3.99
C TYR A 76 -8.11 -14.97 -4.11
N GLY A 77 -9.27 -15.25 -3.55
CA GLY A 77 -10.10 -16.41 -3.88
C GLY A 77 -11.33 -15.92 -4.62
N GLN A 78 -11.40 -16.19 -5.92
CA GLN A 78 -12.43 -15.69 -6.81
C GLN A 78 -13.25 -16.81 -7.42
N THR A 79 -14.56 -16.63 -7.46
CA THR A 79 -15.50 -17.47 -8.21
C THR A 79 -16.15 -16.66 -9.34
N SER A 80 -16.98 -17.33 -10.15
CA SER A 80 -17.82 -16.65 -11.15
C SER A 80 -18.67 -15.52 -10.56
N ASP A 81 -19.09 -15.65 -9.29
CA ASP A 81 -19.97 -14.67 -8.64
C ASP A 81 -19.18 -13.48 -8.06
N GLY A 82 -17.92 -13.66 -7.76
CA GLY A 82 -17.07 -12.60 -7.22
C GLY A 82 -15.94 -13.08 -6.31
N PHE A 83 -15.38 -12.14 -5.57
CA PHE A 83 -14.33 -12.42 -4.59
C PHE A 83 -14.93 -12.95 -3.29
N LEU A 84 -14.47 -14.13 -2.85
CA LEU A 84 -14.79 -14.71 -1.56
C LEU A 84 -13.68 -14.51 -0.54
N ILE A 85 -12.41 -14.55 -1.00
CA ILE A 85 -11.22 -14.32 -0.18
C ILE A 85 -10.49 -13.12 -0.74
N ARG A 86 -10.10 -12.23 0.15
CA ARG A 86 -9.19 -11.12 -0.14
C ARG A 86 -8.37 -10.83 1.09
N GLN A 87 -7.09 -11.17 1.05
CA GLN A 87 -6.17 -10.96 2.16
C GLN A 87 -4.87 -10.34 1.65
N GLU A 88 -4.43 -9.29 2.32
CA GLU A 88 -3.11 -8.70 2.08
C GLU A 88 -2.03 -9.72 2.41
N VAL A 89 -1.05 -9.84 1.54
CA VAL A 89 0.05 -10.79 1.66
C VAL A 89 1.36 -10.13 1.24
N GLU A 90 2.47 -10.72 1.66
CA GLU A 90 3.81 -10.33 1.26
C GLU A 90 4.61 -11.57 0.82
N ALA A 91 5.76 -11.37 0.22
CA ALA A 91 6.65 -12.47 -0.16
C ALA A 91 6.95 -13.37 1.06
N GLY A 92 6.81 -14.67 0.87
CA GLY A 92 6.98 -15.67 1.94
C GLY A 92 5.74 -15.91 2.81
N THR A 93 4.65 -15.15 2.69
CA THR A 93 3.40 -15.43 3.44
C THR A 93 2.98 -16.89 3.23
N PRO A 94 2.82 -17.69 4.32
CA PRO A 94 2.43 -19.07 4.21
C PRO A 94 0.96 -19.21 3.82
N VAL A 95 0.70 -20.14 2.91
CA VAL A 95 -0.64 -20.54 2.49
C VAL A 95 -0.71 -22.05 2.56
N THR A 96 -1.66 -22.60 3.33
CA THR A 96 -1.87 -24.03 3.45
C THR A 96 -3.21 -24.41 2.84
N LEU A 97 -3.19 -25.37 1.93
CA LEU A 97 -4.41 -26.04 1.47
C LEU A 97 -4.53 -27.35 2.24
N ALA A 98 -5.65 -27.52 2.92
CA ALA A 98 -5.99 -28.76 3.60
C ALA A 98 -7.26 -29.33 2.98
N TYR A 99 -7.22 -30.56 2.55
CA TYR A 99 -8.36 -31.22 1.93
C TYR A 99 -8.33 -32.74 2.13
N ARG A 100 -9.50 -33.36 1.98
CA ARG A 100 -9.63 -34.80 2.07
C ARG A 100 -9.54 -35.44 0.69
N HIS A 101 -8.65 -36.42 0.54
CA HIS A 101 -8.53 -37.17 -0.72
C HIS A 101 -9.84 -37.89 -1.05
N SER A 102 -10.35 -37.69 -2.26
CA SER A 102 -11.67 -38.21 -2.67
C SER A 102 -11.81 -39.73 -2.59
N VAL A 103 -10.75 -40.48 -2.88
CA VAL A 103 -10.73 -41.95 -2.88
C VAL A 103 -10.29 -42.51 -1.53
N GLN A 104 -9.13 -42.08 -1.04
CA GLN A 104 -8.50 -42.63 0.18
C GLN A 104 -9.15 -42.13 1.47
N LYS A 105 -9.93 -41.05 1.41
CA LYS A 105 -10.57 -40.40 2.55
C LYS A 105 -9.63 -39.94 3.66
N THR A 106 -8.34 -39.79 3.34
CA THR A 106 -7.29 -39.27 4.23
C THR A 106 -7.02 -37.80 3.96
N MET A 107 -6.50 -37.11 4.98
CA MET A 107 -6.18 -35.68 4.86
C MET A 107 -4.89 -35.47 4.06
N ILE A 108 -4.90 -34.42 3.25
CA ILE A 108 -3.76 -33.93 2.50
C ILE A 108 -3.54 -32.48 2.90
N TYR A 109 -2.29 -32.11 3.08
CA TYR A 109 -1.85 -30.75 3.34
C TYR A 109 -0.84 -30.33 2.29
N GLU A 110 -1.10 -29.26 1.59
CA GLU A 110 -0.17 -28.61 0.68
C GLU A 110 0.31 -27.30 1.28
N TYR A 111 1.60 -27.21 1.51
CA TYR A 111 2.22 -26.01 2.08
C TYR A 111 2.82 -25.17 0.98
N LEU A 112 2.22 -24.02 0.75
CA LEU A 112 2.64 -23.04 -0.24
C LEU A 112 3.16 -21.78 0.46
N ALA A 113 3.86 -20.96 -0.29
CA ALA A 113 4.22 -19.61 0.12
C ALA A 113 4.05 -18.65 -1.05
N VAL A 114 3.75 -17.40 -0.76
CA VAL A 114 3.78 -16.32 -1.76
C VAL A 114 5.21 -16.20 -2.28
N ASN A 115 5.37 -16.14 -3.61
CA ASN A 115 6.69 -16.04 -4.23
C ASN A 115 7.33 -14.64 -4.01
N GLU A 116 8.63 -14.53 -4.27
CA GLU A 116 9.38 -13.28 -4.09
C GLU A 116 8.89 -12.14 -4.99
N THR A 117 8.28 -12.46 -6.12
CA THR A 117 7.72 -11.48 -7.06
C THR A 117 6.29 -11.08 -6.75
N GLU A 118 5.67 -11.69 -5.72
CA GLU A 118 4.30 -11.41 -5.25
C GLU A 118 3.25 -11.51 -6.36
N ASP A 119 3.47 -12.43 -7.31
CA ASP A 119 2.61 -12.66 -8.47
C ASP A 119 2.09 -14.11 -8.58
N GLY A 120 2.27 -14.91 -7.53
CA GLY A 120 1.84 -16.31 -7.48
C GLY A 120 2.28 -17.01 -6.21
N LEU A 121 2.00 -18.31 -6.16
CA LEU A 121 2.36 -19.20 -5.06
C LEU A 121 3.47 -20.17 -5.48
N ILE A 122 4.23 -20.67 -4.53
CA ILE A 122 5.20 -21.75 -4.70
C ILE A 122 4.83 -22.86 -3.74
N LEU A 123 4.57 -24.06 -4.25
CA LEU A 123 4.43 -25.27 -3.45
C LEU A 123 5.79 -25.68 -2.89
N LYS A 124 5.89 -25.72 -1.56
CA LYS A 124 7.13 -26.02 -0.82
C LYS A 124 7.15 -27.45 -0.29
N SER A 125 6.00 -27.97 0.14
CA SER A 125 5.88 -29.29 0.73
C SER A 125 4.46 -29.81 0.60
N THR A 126 4.32 -31.13 0.51
CA THR A 126 3.02 -31.83 0.57
C THR A 126 3.09 -32.93 1.61
N LYS A 127 2.08 -33.04 2.46
CA LYS A 127 1.95 -34.03 3.52
C LYS A 127 0.66 -34.81 3.35
N TYR A 128 0.73 -36.15 3.33
CA TYR A 128 -0.41 -37.04 3.13
C TYR A 128 -0.23 -38.38 3.86
N GLN A 129 -1.34 -39.11 4.14
CA GLN A 129 -1.33 -40.37 4.87
C GLN A 129 -1.39 -41.61 3.98
N SER A 130 -1.75 -41.48 2.74
CA SER A 130 -1.91 -42.60 1.82
C SER A 130 -1.41 -42.24 0.44
N MET A 131 -0.66 -43.14 -0.18
CA MET A 131 -0.22 -42.95 -1.57
C MET A 131 -1.41 -43.08 -2.51
N GLY A 132 -1.87 -41.95 -3.02
CA GLY A 132 -2.97 -41.86 -3.99
C GLY A 132 -2.50 -41.39 -5.37
N VAL A 133 -3.34 -41.57 -6.36
CA VAL A 133 -3.09 -41.05 -7.70
C VAL A 133 -3.01 -39.52 -7.68
N GLY A 134 -1.96 -39.00 -8.29
CA GLY A 134 -1.75 -37.52 -8.38
C GLY A 134 -0.94 -36.92 -7.24
N LEU A 135 -0.56 -37.70 -6.22
CA LEU A 135 0.30 -37.21 -5.15
C LEU A 135 1.79 -37.32 -5.54
N PRO A 136 2.63 -36.34 -5.14
CA PRO A 136 4.05 -36.35 -5.48
C PRO A 136 4.79 -37.44 -4.72
N PHE A 137 5.56 -38.26 -5.39
CA PHE A 137 6.42 -39.29 -4.80
C PHE A 137 7.75 -39.49 -5.53
N SER A 138 7.94 -38.74 -6.63
CA SER A 138 9.16 -38.81 -7.43
C SER A 138 10.28 -37.95 -6.80
N LYS A 139 11.53 -38.39 -6.96
CA LYS A 139 12.71 -37.60 -6.59
C LYS A 139 12.83 -36.28 -7.38
N GLU A 140 12.15 -36.19 -8.51
CA GLU A 140 12.10 -34.97 -9.32
C GLU A 140 11.19 -33.91 -8.69
N ASP A 141 10.19 -34.33 -7.85
CA ASP A 141 9.28 -33.44 -7.18
C ASP A 141 9.90 -32.79 -5.93
N GLY A 142 10.89 -33.46 -5.28
CA GLY A 142 11.51 -32.98 -4.06
C GLY A 142 12.19 -34.12 -3.27
N GLU A 143 12.29 -33.95 -1.95
CA GLU A 143 12.83 -34.93 -1.02
C GLU A 143 11.70 -35.68 -0.30
N PHE A 144 11.57 -36.97 -0.60
CA PHE A 144 10.56 -37.81 0.03
C PHE A 144 11.04 -38.35 1.37
N ARG A 145 10.21 -38.26 2.40
CA ARG A 145 10.42 -38.88 3.71
C ARG A 145 9.10 -39.40 4.30
N GLN A 146 9.22 -40.35 5.23
CA GLN A 146 8.09 -40.87 5.97
C GLN A 146 8.29 -40.61 7.47
N GLU A 147 7.25 -40.10 8.11
CA GLU A 147 7.19 -39.84 9.54
C GLU A 147 5.93 -40.48 10.12
N GLY A 148 6.09 -41.66 10.73
CA GLY A 148 4.95 -42.46 11.20
C GLY A 148 4.02 -42.85 10.07
N GLU A 149 2.78 -42.43 10.16
CA GLU A 149 1.75 -42.66 9.12
C GLU A 149 1.74 -41.61 8.02
N TRP A 150 2.63 -40.60 8.09
CA TRP A 150 2.66 -39.50 7.15
C TRP A 150 3.77 -39.68 6.13
N PHE A 151 3.42 -39.49 4.90
CA PHE A 151 4.32 -39.30 3.77
C PHE A 151 4.48 -37.81 3.52
N ILE A 152 5.72 -37.36 3.40
CA ILE A 152 6.05 -35.95 3.25
C ILE A 152 6.98 -35.80 2.06
N MET A 153 6.61 -34.95 1.13
CA MET A 153 7.44 -34.49 0.06
C MET A 153 7.87 -33.06 0.36
N ASP A 154 9.14 -32.89 0.72
CA ASP A 154 9.71 -31.59 1.08
C ASP A 154 10.59 -31.03 -0.05
N LYS A 155 11.05 -29.79 0.16
CA LYS A 155 11.94 -29.06 -0.75
C LYS A 155 11.40 -28.94 -2.19
N MET A 156 10.10 -28.96 -2.31
CA MET A 156 9.44 -28.70 -3.58
C MET A 156 9.63 -27.23 -3.96
N ASN A 157 9.69 -26.95 -5.27
CA ASN A 157 9.78 -25.60 -5.79
C ASN A 157 8.89 -25.43 -7.02
N ARG A 158 7.65 -25.91 -6.87
CA ARG A 158 6.69 -25.88 -7.96
C ARG A 158 5.93 -24.56 -7.97
N ARG A 159 6.10 -23.80 -9.04
CA ARG A 159 5.41 -22.51 -9.21
C ARG A 159 3.96 -22.75 -9.59
N CYS A 160 3.05 -22.08 -8.89
CA CYS A 160 1.61 -22.09 -9.06
C CYS A 160 1.12 -20.65 -9.22
N PRO A 161 1.08 -20.10 -10.45
CA PRO A 161 0.60 -18.72 -10.66
C PRO A 161 -0.87 -18.57 -10.28
N GLU A 162 -1.64 -19.62 -10.48
CA GLU A 162 -3.05 -19.74 -10.14
C GLU A 162 -3.35 -21.18 -9.74
N LEU A 163 -4.22 -21.36 -8.76
CA LEU A 163 -4.73 -22.65 -8.31
C LEU A 163 -6.25 -22.66 -8.46
N SER A 164 -6.76 -23.68 -9.12
CA SER A 164 -8.19 -23.93 -9.26
C SER A 164 -8.60 -25.00 -8.25
N ILE A 165 -9.44 -24.61 -7.31
CA ILE A 165 -9.88 -25.46 -6.20
C ILE A 165 -11.40 -25.63 -6.32
N ARG A 166 -11.85 -26.87 -6.40
CA ARG A 166 -13.29 -27.17 -6.42
C ARG A 166 -13.74 -27.61 -5.04
N ASN A 167 -14.81 -27.00 -4.51
CA ASN A 167 -15.43 -27.45 -3.27
C ASN A 167 -16.02 -28.83 -3.47
N GLY A 168 -15.38 -29.86 -2.90
CA GLY A 168 -15.73 -31.26 -3.11
C GLY A 168 -16.85 -31.75 -2.21
N VAL A 169 -17.30 -32.98 -2.46
CA VAL A 169 -18.40 -33.60 -1.72
C VAL A 169 -18.05 -33.87 -0.25
N THR A 170 -16.77 -33.90 0.09
CA THR A 170 -16.31 -34.14 1.46
C THR A 170 -16.46 -32.96 2.39
N ASN A 171 -16.60 -31.74 1.85
CA ASN A 171 -16.71 -30.47 2.59
C ASN A 171 -15.56 -30.18 3.57
N ASP A 172 -14.40 -30.80 3.39
CA ASP A 172 -13.24 -30.66 4.27
C ASP A 172 -12.12 -29.86 3.61
N GLU A 173 -12.45 -28.96 2.68
CA GLU A 173 -11.48 -28.11 2.00
C GLU A 173 -11.30 -26.80 2.77
N HIS A 174 -10.08 -26.56 3.20
CA HIS A 174 -9.67 -25.36 3.93
C HIS A 174 -8.52 -24.64 3.24
N ILE A 175 -8.57 -23.33 3.22
CA ILE A 175 -7.46 -22.45 2.80
C ILE A 175 -7.02 -21.65 4.02
N ILE A 176 -5.81 -21.90 4.49
CA ILE A 176 -5.25 -21.21 5.65
C ILE A 176 -4.20 -20.21 5.15
N VAL A 177 -4.36 -18.93 5.47
CA VAL A 177 -3.46 -17.85 5.05
C VAL A 177 -2.98 -17.09 6.29
N GLY A 178 -1.72 -17.31 6.66
CA GLY A 178 -1.24 -16.84 7.97
C GLY A 178 -2.07 -17.45 9.09
N ASP A 179 -2.76 -16.62 9.87
CA ASP A 179 -3.58 -17.04 11.01
C ASP A 179 -5.08 -17.21 10.67
N LYS A 180 -5.46 -17.00 9.41
CA LYS A 180 -6.88 -17.07 8.98
C LYS A 180 -7.17 -18.40 8.28
N ASP A 181 -8.20 -19.08 8.73
CA ASP A 181 -8.74 -20.30 8.13
C ASP A 181 -10.05 -19.99 7.39
N TYR A 182 -10.12 -20.41 6.14
CA TYR A 182 -11.25 -20.26 5.24
C TYR A 182 -11.78 -21.65 4.87
N ALA A 183 -12.84 -22.09 5.54
CA ALA A 183 -13.55 -23.32 5.20
C ALA A 183 -14.37 -23.10 3.92
N LEU A 184 -14.07 -23.79 2.84
CA LEU A 184 -14.75 -23.59 1.55
C LEU A 184 -16.23 -23.96 1.61
N ALA A 185 -16.60 -24.92 2.45
CA ALA A 185 -18.00 -25.31 2.67
C ALA A 185 -18.87 -24.15 3.19
N GLU A 186 -18.28 -23.22 3.93
CA GLU A 186 -18.99 -22.04 4.45
C GLU A 186 -19.05 -20.90 3.44
N LEU A 187 -18.08 -20.84 2.53
CA LEU A 187 -17.90 -19.73 1.59
C LEU A 187 -18.64 -19.92 0.27
N MET A 188 -18.79 -21.16 -0.18
CA MET A 188 -19.36 -21.44 -1.49
C MET A 188 -20.09 -22.78 -1.57
N PRO A 189 -21.08 -22.91 -2.49
CA PRO A 189 -21.77 -24.17 -2.74
C PRO A 189 -20.84 -25.28 -3.21
N LEU A 190 -21.27 -26.53 -3.06
CA LEU A 190 -20.62 -27.71 -3.63
C LEU A 190 -20.40 -27.57 -5.14
N GLU A 191 -19.34 -28.22 -5.61
CA GLU A 191 -18.93 -28.29 -7.02
C GLU A 191 -18.55 -26.95 -7.67
N LYS A 192 -18.64 -25.84 -6.93
CA LYS A 192 -18.19 -24.55 -7.41
C LYS A 192 -16.68 -24.46 -7.39
N GLU A 193 -16.13 -23.77 -8.38
CA GLU A 193 -14.69 -23.59 -8.56
C GLU A 193 -14.24 -22.25 -7.99
N LEU A 194 -13.15 -22.27 -7.21
CA LEU A 194 -12.47 -21.13 -6.65
C LEU A 194 -11.10 -20.99 -7.33
N HIS A 195 -10.84 -19.84 -7.91
CA HIS A 195 -9.54 -19.47 -8.46
C HIS A 195 -8.75 -18.71 -7.39
N LEU A 196 -7.66 -19.33 -6.93
CA LEU A 196 -6.77 -18.76 -5.91
C LEU A 196 -5.51 -18.23 -6.60
N TYR A 197 -5.23 -16.93 -6.46
CA TYR A 197 -4.07 -16.27 -7.06
C TYR A 197 -3.60 -15.06 -6.27
N VAL A 198 -2.36 -14.64 -6.50
CA VAL A 198 -1.77 -13.43 -5.89
C VAL A 198 -1.65 -12.35 -6.95
N ALA A 199 -2.17 -11.17 -6.65
CA ALA A 199 -2.07 -10.03 -7.56
C ALA A 199 -2.19 -8.70 -6.81
N PRO A 200 -1.60 -7.61 -7.32
CA PRO A 200 -1.92 -6.27 -6.84
C PRO A 200 -3.33 -5.87 -7.26
N LEU A 201 -3.92 -4.93 -6.50
CA LEU A 201 -5.32 -4.53 -6.67
C LEU A 201 -5.68 -4.14 -8.11
N TRP A 202 -4.80 -3.40 -8.79
CA TRP A 202 -5.05 -2.97 -10.16
C TRP A 202 -5.14 -4.15 -11.14
N LYS A 203 -4.32 -5.18 -10.97
CA LYS A 203 -4.30 -6.38 -11.83
C LYS A 203 -5.51 -7.27 -11.55
N ALA A 204 -5.88 -7.46 -10.28
CA ALA A 204 -7.04 -8.26 -9.89
C ALA A 204 -8.34 -7.73 -10.50
N TYR A 205 -8.47 -6.41 -10.66
CA TYR A 205 -9.63 -5.80 -11.33
C TYR A 205 -9.77 -6.25 -12.80
N TRP A 206 -8.66 -6.39 -13.53
CA TRP A 206 -8.65 -6.88 -14.91
C TRP A 206 -8.90 -8.39 -14.98
N MET A 207 -8.29 -9.18 -14.11
CA MET A 207 -8.48 -10.63 -14.04
C MET A 207 -9.93 -11.01 -13.75
N LYS A 208 -10.62 -10.24 -12.91
CA LYS A 208 -12.06 -10.42 -12.66
C LYS A 208 -12.92 -10.40 -13.92
N LYS A 209 -12.52 -9.66 -14.93
CA LYS A 209 -13.23 -9.58 -16.21
C LYS A 209 -13.05 -10.86 -17.03
N GLU A 210 -11.89 -11.51 -16.97
CA GLU A 210 -11.58 -12.71 -17.73
C GLU A 210 -12.34 -13.95 -17.20
N ILE A 211 -12.46 -14.10 -15.88
CA ILE A 211 -13.17 -15.25 -15.26
C ILE A 211 -14.69 -15.18 -15.49
N ARG A 212 -15.23 -14.00 -15.78
CA ARG A 212 -16.66 -13.81 -16.08
C ARG A 212 -17.05 -13.99 -17.55
N SER A 213 -16.10 -14.06 -18.45
CA SER A 213 -16.33 -14.24 -19.89
C SER A 213 -16.25 -15.70 -20.31
#